data_fd4b4680ba31de488df3eb420bbaf373
#
_entry.id   fd4b4680ba31de488df3eb420bbaf373
#
_cell.length_a   1.000
_cell.length_b   1.000
_cell.length_c   1.000
_cell.angle_alpha   90.00
_cell.angle_beta   90.00
_cell.angle_gamma   90.00
#
_symmetry.space_group_name_H-M   'P 1'
#
loop_
_entity.id
_entity.type
_entity.pdbx_description
1 polymer ?
#
loop_
_entity_poly.entity_id
_entity_poly.type
_entity_poly.pdbx_seq_one_letter_code
_entity_poly.pdbx_strand_id
1 'polypeptide(L)'
;KYEAWGWNVITIDGHDVEQIREALTAANAEKERPTLIIGRTVMGKGAVAADGSSFEDKVSTHGQPLTAAGADFAATVRNLGGDAEDPFKIFSESGKVFDARREELREWVRTQREREKTWRSEHKELSRKLDLFLSGKVPEMDYKGLEIKPDGATRAASASVLSFYAERIENMIVASADLCNSDKTDGYLKKTKAFSKGDFSGKFFQAGVSELTMACIANGMALHGGVIPACGTFFVFSDYMKPAVRLAALMHLHVIYIWTHDSFRVGEDGPTHQPVEHEAQIRLMEHLKNHRGERSMLVLRPADGEETVTAWKLAIEEHLSLIHI
;
A
#
# COMPACT_ATOMS: atom_id res chain seq x y z
N LYS A 1 -15.89 -8.26 -17.07
CA LYS A 1 -15.66 -8.57 -15.65
C LYS A 1 -15.80 -7.31 -14.78
N TYR A 2 -15.04 -6.25 -15.04
CA TYR A 2 -15.14 -4.97 -14.32
C TYR A 2 -16.50 -4.29 -14.52
N GLU A 3 -17.06 -4.33 -15.73
CA GLU A 3 -18.42 -3.84 -16.00
C GLU A 3 -19.45 -4.52 -15.10
N ALA A 4 -19.34 -5.85 -14.90
CA ALA A 4 -20.22 -6.60 -14.02
C ALA A 4 -20.06 -6.21 -12.53
N TRP A 5 -18.96 -5.55 -12.18
CA TRP A 5 -18.72 -4.96 -10.85
C TRP A 5 -19.15 -3.50 -10.76
N GLY A 6 -19.79 -2.96 -11.81
CA GLY A 6 -20.29 -1.60 -11.85
C GLY A 6 -19.24 -0.55 -12.22
N TRP A 7 -18.09 -0.93 -12.78
CA TRP A 7 -17.10 0.01 -13.27
C TRP A 7 -17.50 0.59 -14.63
N ASN A 8 -17.14 1.82 -14.89
CA ASN A 8 -17.09 2.38 -16.23
C ASN A 8 -15.85 1.85 -16.95
N VAL A 9 -16.01 1.13 -18.05
CA VAL A 9 -14.89 0.52 -18.80
C VAL A 9 -14.80 1.11 -20.19
N ILE A 10 -13.64 1.68 -20.52
CA ILE A 10 -13.35 2.29 -21.82
C ILE A 10 -12.20 1.52 -22.46
N THR A 11 -12.40 0.98 -23.64
CA THR A 11 -11.35 0.28 -24.41
C THR A 11 -10.92 1.14 -25.59
N ILE A 12 -9.60 1.35 -25.71
CA ILE A 12 -9.00 2.22 -26.73
C ILE A 12 -7.82 1.54 -27.44
N ASP A 13 -7.42 2.08 -28.57
CA ASP A 13 -6.06 1.88 -29.11
C ASP A 13 -5.10 2.73 -28.24
N GLY A 14 -4.21 2.05 -27.50
CA GLY A 14 -3.23 2.70 -26.61
C GLY A 14 -2.09 3.42 -27.36
N HIS A 15 -2.07 3.38 -28.69
CA HIS A 15 -1.15 4.17 -29.54
C HIS A 15 -1.84 5.36 -30.21
N ASP A 16 -3.16 5.48 -30.10
CA ASP A 16 -3.92 6.61 -30.61
C ASP A 16 -4.06 7.71 -29.54
N VAL A 17 -3.35 8.82 -29.77
CA VAL A 17 -3.29 9.94 -28.80
C VAL A 17 -4.67 10.59 -28.61
N GLU A 18 -5.50 10.65 -29.63
CA GLU A 18 -6.83 11.25 -29.51
C GLU A 18 -7.76 10.36 -28.71
N GLN A 19 -7.75 9.04 -28.92
CA GLN A 19 -8.51 8.10 -28.09
C GLN A 19 -8.05 8.12 -26.62
N ILE A 20 -6.74 8.24 -26.37
CA ILE A 20 -6.21 8.39 -25.00
C ILE A 20 -6.76 9.67 -24.36
N ARG A 21 -6.74 10.79 -25.08
CA ARG A 21 -7.22 12.09 -24.59
C ARG A 21 -8.72 12.06 -24.29
N GLU A 22 -9.51 11.50 -25.21
CA GLU A 22 -10.96 11.33 -25.04
C GLU A 22 -11.29 10.43 -23.83
N ALA A 23 -10.60 9.29 -23.69
CA ALA A 23 -10.80 8.38 -22.57
C ALA A 23 -10.47 9.02 -21.23
N LEU A 24 -9.36 9.77 -21.13
CA LEU A 24 -9.00 10.52 -19.93
C LEU A 24 -10.01 11.61 -19.59
N THR A 25 -10.52 12.31 -20.63
CA THR A 25 -11.55 13.32 -20.44
C THR A 25 -12.85 12.71 -19.93
N ALA A 26 -13.29 11.59 -20.52
CA ALA A 26 -14.47 10.87 -20.09
C ALA A 26 -14.33 10.31 -18.67
N ALA A 27 -13.13 9.76 -18.33
CA ALA A 27 -12.84 9.27 -16.99
C ALA A 27 -12.91 10.39 -15.93
N ASN A 28 -12.38 11.57 -16.25
CA ASN A 28 -12.45 12.73 -15.36
C ASN A 28 -13.88 13.29 -15.19
N ALA A 29 -14.74 13.10 -16.17
CA ALA A 29 -16.15 13.52 -16.13
C ALA A 29 -17.03 12.54 -15.35
N GLU A 30 -16.69 11.26 -15.28
CA GLU A 30 -17.41 10.23 -14.51
C GLU A 30 -17.24 10.49 -13.00
N LYS A 31 -18.35 10.60 -12.26
CA LYS A 31 -18.35 10.91 -10.82
C LYS A 31 -19.01 9.83 -9.97
N GLU A 32 -19.71 8.91 -10.60
CA GLU A 32 -20.52 7.90 -9.90
C GLU A 32 -19.81 6.55 -9.80
N ARG A 33 -18.94 6.25 -10.74
CA ARG A 33 -18.31 4.94 -10.87
C ARG A 33 -16.80 5.08 -11.06
N PRO A 34 -15.99 4.13 -10.54
CA PRO A 34 -14.59 4.05 -10.91
C PRO A 34 -14.45 3.74 -12.40
N THR A 35 -13.46 4.35 -13.06
CA THR A 35 -13.21 4.14 -14.48
C THR A 35 -11.96 3.29 -14.70
N LEU A 36 -12.07 2.26 -15.54
CA LEU A 36 -10.97 1.48 -16.07
C LEU A 36 -10.78 1.78 -17.55
N ILE A 37 -9.60 2.28 -17.91
CA ILE A 37 -9.21 2.45 -19.32
C ILE A 37 -8.33 1.29 -19.74
N ILE A 38 -8.72 0.55 -20.75
CA ILE A 38 -7.98 -0.58 -21.33
C ILE A 38 -7.39 -0.13 -22.67
N GLY A 39 -6.08 0.16 -22.67
CA GLY A 39 -5.34 0.47 -23.89
C GLY A 39 -4.76 -0.80 -24.53
N ARG A 40 -5.11 -1.08 -25.78
CA ARG A 40 -4.44 -2.11 -26.57
C ARG A 40 -3.15 -1.54 -27.12
N THR A 41 -2.03 -2.19 -26.88
CA THR A 41 -0.71 -1.73 -27.27
C THR A 41 0.10 -2.83 -27.94
N VAL A 42 1.12 -2.45 -28.68
CA VAL A 42 2.11 -3.34 -29.30
C VAL A 42 3.42 -3.23 -28.53
N MET A 43 3.94 -4.35 -28.08
CA MET A 43 5.21 -4.39 -27.35
C MET A 43 6.37 -3.98 -28.28
N GLY A 44 7.23 -3.07 -27.81
CA GLY A 44 8.34 -2.56 -28.62
C GLY A 44 7.89 -1.74 -29.81
N LYS A 45 6.79 -1.02 -29.72
CA LYS A 45 6.25 -0.17 -30.79
C LYS A 45 7.32 0.74 -31.39
N GLY A 46 7.48 0.67 -32.72
CA GLY A 46 8.46 1.46 -33.48
C GLY A 46 9.87 0.88 -33.49
N ALA A 47 10.12 -0.24 -32.78
CA ALA A 47 11.43 -0.90 -32.84
C ALA A 47 11.67 -1.52 -34.22
N VAL A 48 12.91 -1.36 -34.74
CA VAL A 48 13.35 -1.93 -36.00
C VAL A 48 14.72 -2.61 -35.85
N ALA A 49 14.96 -3.59 -36.72
CA ALA A 49 16.28 -4.21 -36.87
C ALA A 49 17.20 -3.33 -37.73
N ALA A 50 18.49 -3.71 -37.85
CA ALA A 50 19.50 -2.97 -38.63
C ALA A 50 19.14 -2.86 -40.12
N ASP A 51 18.41 -3.84 -40.67
CA ASP A 51 17.92 -3.85 -42.03
C ASP A 51 16.62 -3.04 -42.22
N GLY A 52 16.10 -2.40 -41.18
CA GLY A 52 14.86 -1.62 -41.18
C GLY A 52 13.59 -2.46 -41.05
N SER A 53 13.68 -3.77 -40.92
CA SER A 53 12.52 -4.63 -40.69
C SER A 53 11.94 -4.40 -39.30
N SER A 54 10.60 -4.57 -39.13
CA SER A 54 9.93 -4.39 -37.83
C SER A 54 10.46 -5.38 -36.79
N PHE A 55 10.75 -4.86 -35.60
CA PHE A 55 11.12 -5.62 -34.42
C PHE A 55 10.03 -5.57 -33.34
N GLU A 56 8.82 -5.12 -33.69
CA GLU A 56 7.66 -5.07 -32.82
C GLU A 56 7.17 -6.47 -32.45
N ASP A 57 6.53 -6.57 -31.31
CA ASP A 57 5.82 -7.77 -30.81
C ASP A 57 6.66 -9.06 -30.79
N LYS A 58 7.96 -8.92 -30.63
CA LYS A 58 8.86 -10.06 -30.45
C LYS A 58 8.94 -10.47 -28.99
N VAL A 59 8.80 -11.77 -28.71
CA VAL A 59 8.97 -12.31 -27.33
C VAL A 59 10.32 -11.91 -26.72
N SER A 60 11.38 -11.83 -27.55
CA SER A 60 12.72 -11.40 -27.13
C SER A 60 12.80 -9.93 -26.64
N THR A 61 11.80 -9.10 -26.90
CA THR A 61 11.77 -7.71 -26.40
C THR A 61 11.35 -7.64 -24.93
N HIS A 62 10.80 -8.72 -24.39
CA HIS A 62 10.35 -8.75 -23.01
C HIS A 62 11.53 -8.93 -22.04
N GLY A 63 11.63 -8.03 -21.05
CA GLY A 63 12.56 -8.18 -19.93
C GLY A 63 14.03 -7.88 -20.23
N GLN A 64 14.36 -7.39 -21.42
CA GLN A 64 15.73 -6.99 -21.75
C GLN A 64 15.76 -5.73 -22.63
N PRO A 65 16.89 -5.00 -22.68
CA PRO A 65 17.04 -3.87 -23.58
C PRO A 65 16.80 -4.27 -25.03
N LEU A 66 16.11 -3.44 -25.81
CA LEU A 66 15.77 -3.73 -27.21
C LEU A 66 17.00 -4.09 -28.05
N THR A 67 18.12 -3.41 -27.84
CA THR A 67 19.39 -3.70 -28.53
C THR A 67 19.96 -5.07 -28.19
N ALA A 68 19.85 -5.49 -26.93
CA ALA A 68 20.27 -6.85 -26.53
C ALA A 68 19.35 -7.91 -27.13
N ALA A 69 18.09 -7.58 -27.39
CA ALA A 69 17.12 -8.45 -28.04
C ALA A 69 17.33 -8.58 -29.56
N GLY A 70 18.09 -7.66 -30.18
CA GLY A 70 18.39 -7.67 -31.63
C GLY A 70 17.85 -6.46 -32.41
N ALA A 71 17.21 -5.48 -31.78
CA ALA A 71 16.82 -4.23 -32.42
C ALA A 71 18.05 -3.31 -32.60
N ASP A 72 18.03 -2.48 -33.64
CA ASP A 72 19.03 -1.43 -33.84
C ASP A 72 18.60 -0.13 -33.16
N PHE A 73 19.44 0.41 -32.29
CA PHE A 73 19.13 1.60 -31.51
C PHE A 73 18.94 2.82 -32.41
N ALA A 74 19.93 3.10 -33.27
CA ALA A 74 19.92 4.30 -34.09
C ALA A 74 18.78 4.28 -35.12
N ALA A 75 18.54 3.11 -35.73
CA ALA A 75 17.41 2.94 -36.65
C ALA A 75 16.07 3.08 -35.93
N THR A 76 15.93 2.53 -34.71
CA THR A 76 14.72 2.66 -33.90
C THR A 76 14.45 4.13 -33.52
N VAL A 77 15.49 4.85 -33.07
CA VAL A 77 15.34 6.28 -32.71
C VAL A 77 14.88 7.09 -33.92
N ARG A 78 15.50 6.87 -35.09
CA ARG A 78 15.09 7.53 -36.33
C ARG A 78 13.67 7.16 -36.76
N ASN A 79 13.31 5.88 -36.66
CA ASN A 79 11.94 5.43 -36.99
C ASN A 79 10.87 6.06 -36.10
N LEU A 80 11.22 6.37 -34.86
CA LEU A 80 10.36 7.10 -33.93
C LEU A 80 10.41 8.64 -34.10
N GLY A 81 11.12 9.16 -35.10
CA GLY A 81 11.24 10.59 -35.38
C GLY A 81 12.29 11.31 -34.53
N GLY A 82 13.10 10.59 -33.77
CA GLY A 82 14.16 11.13 -32.94
C GLY A 82 15.49 11.33 -33.67
N ASP A 83 16.44 11.94 -32.97
CA ASP A 83 17.83 12.12 -33.39
C ASP A 83 18.72 11.07 -32.71
N ALA A 84 19.32 10.17 -33.49
CA ALA A 84 20.15 9.09 -32.94
C ALA A 84 21.47 9.59 -32.31
N GLU A 85 21.95 10.78 -32.73
CA GLU A 85 23.15 11.42 -32.17
C GLU A 85 22.83 12.21 -30.88
N ASP A 86 21.56 12.63 -30.72
CA ASP A 86 21.07 13.28 -29.50
C ASP A 86 19.69 12.67 -29.10
N PRO A 87 19.66 11.42 -28.63
CA PRO A 87 18.42 10.68 -28.37
C PRO A 87 17.60 11.26 -27.20
N PHE A 88 18.18 12.14 -26.39
CA PHE A 88 17.51 12.82 -25.26
C PHE A 88 17.08 14.25 -25.61
N LYS A 89 17.22 14.68 -26.85
CA LYS A 89 16.82 15.98 -27.32
C LYS A 89 15.33 16.24 -27.08
N ILE A 90 15.03 17.29 -26.36
CA ILE A 90 13.67 17.75 -26.16
C ILE A 90 13.24 18.60 -27.34
N PHE A 91 12.19 18.17 -28.06
CA PHE A 91 11.63 18.96 -29.15
C PHE A 91 11.06 20.29 -28.63
N SER A 92 11.27 21.37 -29.37
CA SER A 92 10.84 22.73 -28.95
C SER A 92 9.35 22.83 -28.69
N GLU A 93 8.54 22.10 -29.47
CA GLU A 93 7.08 22.05 -29.35
C GLU A 93 6.68 21.39 -28.03
N SER A 94 7.31 20.25 -27.68
CA SER A 94 7.10 19.58 -26.41
C SER A 94 7.52 20.46 -25.23
N GLY A 95 8.68 21.15 -25.36
CA GLY A 95 9.16 22.09 -24.35
C GLY A 95 8.12 23.17 -24.05
N LYS A 96 7.56 23.81 -25.07
CA LYS A 96 6.52 24.84 -24.90
C LYS A 96 5.26 24.34 -24.19
N VAL A 97 4.78 23.12 -24.54
CA VAL A 97 3.62 22.50 -23.88
C VAL A 97 3.89 22.25 -22.40
N PHE A 98 5.06 21.68 -22.08
CA PHE A 98 5.44 21.42 -20.69
C PHE A 98 5.67 22.71 -19.90
N ASP A 99 6.23 23.75 -20.49
CA ASP A 99 6.43 25.04 -19.84
C ASP A 99 5.09 25.70 -19.51
N ALA A 100 4.14 25.73 -20.46
CA ALA A 100 2.80 26.24 -20.22
C ALA A 100 2.11 25.48 -19.09
N ARG A 101 2.17 24.14 -19.11
CA ARG A 101 1.59 23.32 -18.04
C ARG A 101 2.26 23.53 -16.68
N ARG A 102 3.56 23.75 -16.67
CA ARG A 102 4.32 24.07 -15.45
C ARG A 102 3.81 25.34 -14.79
N GLU A 103 3.56 26.39 -15.57
CA GLU A 103 3.03 27.64 -15.03
C GLU A 103 1.61 27.49 -14.49
N GLU A 104 0.73 26.77 -15.19
CA GLU A 104 -0.61 26.43 -14.68
C GLU A 104 -0.53 25.69 -13.33
N LEU A 105 0.35 24.69 -13.23
CA LEU A 105 0.53 23.91 -12.00
C LEU A 105 1.12 24.75 -10.87
N ARG A 106 2.06 25.66 -11.16
CA ARG A 106 2.61 26.58 -10.16
C ARG A 106 1.52 27.50 -9.59
N GLU A 107 0.67 28.04 -10.45
CA GLU A 107 -0.45 28.86 -10.03
C GLU A 107 -1.44 28.06 -9.18
N TRP A 108 -1.78 26.85 -9.62
CA TRP A 108 -2.65 25.97 -8.85
C TRP A 108 -2.06 25.65 -7.46
N VAL A 109 -0.77 25.30 -7.38
CA VAL A 109 -0.07 25.03 -6.11
C VAL A 109 -0.08 26.25 -5.21
N ARG A 110 0.17 27.45 -5.76
CA ARG A 110 0.11 28.70 -5.00
C ARG A 110 -1.26 28.89 -4.38
N THR A 111 -2.31 28.74 -5.19
CA THR A 111 -3.70 28.83 -4.72
C THR A 111 -4.02 27.80 -3.63
N GLN A 112 -3.57 26.56 -3.78
CA GLN A 112 -3.81 25.53 -2.75
C GLN A 112 -3.07 25.84 -1.45
N ARG A 113 -1.83 26.32 -1.51
CA ARG A 113 -1.07 26.73 -0.32
C ARG A 113 -1.71 27.89 0.43
N GLU A 114 -2.26 28.87 -0.28
CA GLU A 114 -3.00 29.96 0.37
C GLU A 114 -4.31 29.46 1.02
N ARG A 115 -5.04 28.58 0.37
CA ARG A 115 -6.21 27.91 0.96
C ARG A 115 -5.84 27.13 2.22
N GLU A 116 -4.78 26.35 2.17
CA GLU A 116 -4.28 25.57 3.31
C GLU A 116 -3.90 26.51 4.47
N LYS A 117 -3.18 27.59 4.18
CA LYS A 117 -2.76 28.58 5.17
C LYS A 117 -3.97 29.23 5.85
N THR A 118 -4.99 29.60 5.07
CA THR A 118 -6.23 30.15 5.59
C THR A 118 -6.94 29.14 6.48
N TRP A 119 -7.14 27.91 6.00
CA TRP A 119 -7.76 26.84 6.77
C TRP A 119 -7.01 26.57 8.09
N ARG A 120 -5.69 26.50 8.06
CA ARG A 120 -4.84 26.31 9.25
C ARG A 120 -5.02 27.43 10.27
N SER A 121 -5.21 28.67 9.82
CA SER A 121 -5.43 29.81 10.70
C SER A 121 -6.82 29.80 11.37
N GLU A 122 -7.81 29.34 10.64
CA GLU A 122 -9.22 29.23 11.09
C GLU A 122 -9.45 28.00 11.97
N HIS A 123 -8.70 26.89 11.72
CA HIS A 123 -8.89 25.60 12.38
C HIS A 123 -7.63 25.12 13.12
N LYS A 124 -7.16 25.92 14.08
CA LYS A 124 -5.87 25.69 14.77
C LYS A 124 -5.74 24.30 15.41
N GLU A 125 -6.81 23.80 16.02
CA GLU A 125 -6.79 22.46 16.64
C GLU A 125 -6.71 21.33 15.61
N LEU A 126 -7.54 21.42 14.57
CA LEU A 126 -7.49 20.43 13.46
C LEU A 126 -6.16 20.48 12.73
N SER A 127 -5.58 21.67 12.58
CA SER A 127 -4.24 21.84 11.99
C SER A 127 -3.18 21.12 12.82
N ARG A 128 -3.16 21.31 14.15
CA ARG A 128 -2.22 20.60 15.04
C ARG A 128 -2.43 19.08 14.98
N LYS A 129 -3.68 18.63 14.93
CA LYS A 129 -4.02 17.22 14.82
C LYS A 129 -3.53 16.65 13.49
N LEU A 130 -3.73 17.35 12.38
CA LEU A 130 -3.22 16.96 11.07
C LEU A 130 -1.69 16.84 11.07
N ASP A 131 -0.99 17.83 11.64
CA ASP A 131 0.46 17.82 11.74
C ASP A 131 0.97 16.64 12.60
N LEU A 132 0.29 16.35 13.71
CA LEU A 132 0.57 15.18 14.54
C LEU A 132 0.42 13.88 13.73
N PHE A 133 -0.71 13.70 13.05
CA PHE A 133 -0.98 12.49 12.27
C PHE A 133 0.03 12.31 11.12
N LEU A 134 0.32 13.38 10.38
CA LEU A 134 1.31 13.33 9.29
C LEU A 134 2.75 13.14 9.78
N SER A 135 3.05 13.49 11.04
CA SER A 135 4.39 13.25 11.61
C SER A 135 4.65 11.78 11.94
N GLY A 136 3.64 10.94 11.91
CA GLY A 136 3.72 9.53 12.32
C GLY A 136 3.86 9.32 13.83
N LYS A 137 3.92 10.40 14.61
CA LYS A 137 4.07 10.30 16.08
C LYS A 137 2.76 9.84 16.72
N VAL A 138 2.88 9.01 17.73
CA VAL A 138 1.77 8.61 18.61
C VAL A 138 1.79 9.43 19.90
N PRO A 139 0.65 9.65 20.54
CA PRO A 139 0.62 10.30 21.84
C PRO A 139 1.36 9.46 22.89
N GLU A 140 2.00 10.12 23.85
CA GLU A 140 2.50 9.42 25.03
C GLU A 140 1.33 8.75 25.76
N MET A 141 1.49 7.47 26.10
CA MET A 141 0.43 6.69 26.72
C MET A 141 0.87 6.13 28.09
N ASP A 142 0.03 6.35 29.10
CA ASP A 142 0.19 5.68 30.39
C ASP A 142 -0.54 4.34 30.33
N TYR A 143 0.23 3.25 30.39
CA TYR A 143 -0.28 1.89 30.38
C TYR A 143 -0.71 1.38 31.77
N LYS A 144 -0.62 2.22 32.82
CA LYS A 144 -1.17 1.91 34.14
C LYS A 144 -2.68 1.70 34.02
N GLY A 145 -3.17 0.59 34.52
CA GLY A 145 -4.58 0.23 34.43
C GLY A 145 -4.96 -0.55 33.16
N LEU A 146 -4.01 -0.88 32.28
CA LEU A 146 -4.23 -1.88 31.24
C LEU A 146 -4.24 -3.27 31.89
N GLU A 147 -5.44 -3.84 32.04
CA GLU A 147 -5.60 -5.16 32.65
C GLU A 147 -5.32 -6.27 31.61
N ILE A 148 -4.33 -7.07 31.90
CA ILE A 148 -3.97 -8.28 31.13
C ILE A 148 -4.15 -9.50 32.02
N LYS A 149 -4.82 -10.53 31.52
CA LYS A 149 -4.94 -11.80 32.24
C LYS A 149 -3.59 -12.53 32.22
N PRO A 150 -3.00 -12.86 33.40
CA PRO A 150 -1.63 -13.42 33.46
C PRO A 150 -1.47 -14.70 32.65
N ASP A 151 -2.44 -15.61 32.72
CA ASP A 151 -2.39 -16.94 32.10
C ASP A 151 -3.21 -17.02 30.81
N GLY A 152 -3.50 -15.88 30.19
CA GLY A 152 -4.27 -15.79 28.95
C GLY A 152 -3.43 -16.05 27.71
N ALA A 153 -4.08 -16.44 26.62
CA ALA A 153 -3.42 -16.49 25.33
C ALA A 153 -2.96 -15.08 24.91
N THR A 154 -1.79 -14.96 24.27
CA THR A 154 -1.22 -13.68 23.81
C THR A 154 -2.17 -12.89 22.90
N ARG A 155 -2.95 -13.57 22.05
CA ARG A 155 -4.00 -12.92 21.24
C ARG A 155 -5.07 -12.22 22.09
N ALA A 156 -5.39 -12.74 23.29
CA ALA A 156 -6.32 -12.09 24.21
C ALA A 156 -5.71 -10.86 24.87
N ALA A 157 -4.41 -10.92 25.22
CA ALA A 157 -3.66 -9.75 25.67
C ALA A 157 -3.60 -8.68 24.55
N SER A 158 -3.35 -9.08 23.31
CA SER A 158 -3.39 -8.20 22.13
C SER A 158 -4.76 -7.51 21.98
N ALA A 159 -5.87 -8.23 22.19
CA ALA A 159 -7.20 -7.62 22.18
C ALA A 159 -7.38 -6.53 23.25
N SER A 160 -6.84 -6.73 24.45
CA SER A 160 -6.86 -5.72 25.53
C SER A 160 -6.07 -4.47 25.10
N VAL A 161 -4.87 -4.66 24.53
CA VAL A 161 -4.05 -3.54 24.02
C VAL A 161 -4.75 -2.83 22.87
N LEU A 162 -5.33 -3.54 21.92
CA LEU A 162 -6.09 -2.96 20.82
C LEU A 162 -7.31 -2.17 21.32
N SER A 163 -8.02 -2.67 22.33
CA SER A 163 -9.09 -1.93 22.99
C SER A 163 -8.61 -0.62 23.63
N PHE A 164 -7.44 -0.68 24.27
CA PHE A 164 -6.79 0.48 24.87
C PHE A 164 -6.38 1.53 23.84
N TYR A 165 -5.83 1.09 22.70
CA TYR A 165 -5.43 1.98 21.58
C TYR A 165 -6.64 2.59 20.86
N ALA A 166 -7.74 1.86 20.75
CA ALA A 166 -8.95 2.35 20.11
C ALA A 166 -9.48 3.65 20.75
N GLU A 167 -9.26 3.82 22.05
CA GLU A 167 -9.66 4.99 22.82
C GLU A 167 -8.63 6.12 22.83
N ARG A 168 -7.37 5.84 22.45
CA ARG A 168 -6.22 6.77 22.61
C ARG A 168 -5.54 7.17 21.30
N ILE A 169 -5.59 6.31 20.30
CA ILE A 169 -4.97 6.57 18.99
C ILE A 169 -6.10 6.80 17.97
N GLU A 170 -6.36 8.06 17.69
CA GLU A 170 -7.49 8.44 16.85
C GLU A 170 -7.30 8.02 15.37
N ASN A 171 -6.06 8.04 14.87
CA ASN A 171 -5.71 7.77 13.49
C ASN A 171 -5.23 6.33 13.24
N MET A 172 -5.48 5.40 14.15
CA MET A 172 -5.24 3.99 13.91
C MET A 172 -6.42 3.37 13.18
N ILE A 173 -6.14 2.52 12.20
CA ILE A 173 -7.13 1.73 11.46
C ILE A 173 -6.73 0.27 11.56
N VAL A 174 -7.66 -0.56 12.06
CA VAL A 174 -7.43 -2.00 12.19
C VAL A 174 -8.29 -2.75 11.18
N ALA A 175 -7.73 -3.78 10.57
CA ALA A 175 -8.43 -4.65 9.62
C ALA A 175 -8.34 -6.11 10.04
N SER A 176 -9.30 -6.92 9.57
CA SER A 176 -9.24 -8.38 9.67
C SER A 176 -9.77 -9.02 8.40
N ALA A 177 -9.19 -10.18 8.07
CA ALA A 177 -9.60 -11.01 6.93
C ALA A 177 -10.76 -11.96 7.32
N ASP A 178 -11.85 -11.38 7.83
CA ASP A 178 -13.06 -12.09 8.29
C ASP A 178 -12.85 -13.01 9.52
N LEU A 179 -11.82 -12.74 10.31
CA LEU A 179 -11.41 -13.57 11.46
C LEU A 179 -11.37 -12.80 12.79
N CYS A 180 -11.94 -11.59 12.84
CA CYS A 180 -11.72 -10.66 13.96
C CYS A 180 -12.10 -11.23 15.35
N ASN A 181 -13.07 -12.11 15.43
CA ASN A 181 -13.45 -12.80 16.67
C ASN A 181 -12.43 -13.86 17.10
N SER A 182 -11.66 -14.42 16.17
CA SER A 182 -10.64 -15.46 16.42
C SER A 182 -9.25 -14.88 16.53
N ASP A 183 -8.84 -13.98 15.63
CA ASP A 183 -7.55 -13.27 15.69
C ASP A 183 -7.54 -12.18 16.76
N LYS A 184 -8.69 -11.94 17.39
CA LYS A 184 -8.89 -10.98 18.50
C LYS A 184 -8.70 -9.51 18.16
N THR A 185 -8.71 -9.15 16.88
CA THR A 185 -8.81 -7.74 16.46
C THR A 185 -10.18 -7.14 16.80
N ASP A 186 -11.16 -7.98 17.13
CA ASP A 186 -12.47 -7.55 17.64
C ASP A 186 -12.37 -6.72 18.94
N GLY A 187 -11.27 -6.83 19.68
CA GLY A 187 -10.98 -5.94 20.80
C GLY A 187 -10.99 -4.46 20.40
N TYR A 188 -10.46 -4.15 19.23
CA TYR A 188 -10.52 -2.81 18.65
C TYR A 188 -11.91 -2.45 18.13
N LEU A 189 -12.55 -3.38 17.41
CA LEU A 189 -13.89 -3.17 16.83
C LEU A 189 -14.94 -2.85 17.91
N LYS A 190 -14.89 -3.52 19.07
CA LYS A 190 -15.83 -3.30 20.19
C LYS A 190 -15.78 -1.89 20.76
N LYS A 191 -14.68 -1.17 20.56
CA LYS A 191 -14.49 0.23 21.01
C LYS A 191 -14.64 1.24 19.90
N THR A 192 -14.79 0.79 18.67
CA THR A 192 -14.92 1.63 17.47
C THR A 192 -16.11 1.15 16.65
N LYS A 193 -16.13 1.45 15.36
CA LYS A 193 -17.08 0.85 14.42
C LYS A 193 -16.40 0.50 13.10
N ALA A 194 -16.97 -0.43 12.37
CA ALA A 194 -16.52 -0.76 11.04
C ALA A 194 -16.89 0.33 10.03
N PHE A 195 -16.10 0.45 8.96
CA PHE A 195 -16.48 1.20 7.78
C PHE A 195 -17.74 0.59 7.15
N SER A 196 -18.60 1.44 6.61
CA SER A 196 -19.73 1.02 5.80
C SER A 196 -19.90 1.92 4.59
N LYS A 197 -20.67 1.46 3.60
CA LYS A 197 -20.93 2.27 2.40
C LYS A 197 -21.58 3.61 2.79
N GLY A 198 -20.91 4.70 2.43
CA GLY A 198 -21.34 6.06 2.75
C GLY A 198 -21.03 6.53 4.17
N ASP A 199 -20.42 5.69 5.02
CA ASP A 199 -19.99 6.06 6.37
C ASP A 199 -18.54 5.62 6.62
N PHE A 200 -17.61 6.57 6.48
CA PHE A 200 -16.18 6.38 6.70
C PHE A 200 -15.70 6.90 8.05
N SER A 201 -16.61 7.16 9.00
CA SER A 201 -16.24 7.58 10.36
C SER A 201 -15.82 6.41 11.26
N GLY A 202 -15.88 5.18 10.75
CA GLY A 202 -15.35 3.99 11.40
C GLY A 202 -13.81 3.96 11.40
N LYS A 203 -13.28 3.03 12.19
CA LYS A 203 -11.82 2.79 12.29
C LYS A 203 -11.47 1.32 12.08
N PHE A 204 -12.44 0.48 11.72
CA PHE A 204 -12.24 -0.92 11.49
C PHE A 204 -12.62 -1.30 10.05
N PHE A 205 -11.70 -1.96 9.35
CA PHE A 205 -11.89 -2.39 7.99
C PHE A 205 -12.12 -3.91 7.92
N GLN A 206 -13.34 -4.29 7.56
CA GLN A 206 -13.72 -5.68 7.32
C GLN A 206 -13.34 -6.07 5.89
N ALA A 207 -12.17 -6.66 5.74
CA ALA A 207 -11.60 -6.95 4.42
C ALA A 207 -12.25 -8.15 3.71
N GLY A 208 -13.02 -8.97 4.44
CA GLY A 208 -13.44 -10.28 3.95
C GLY A 208 -12.27 -11.26 3.88
N VAL A 209 -12.49 -12.45 3.36
CA VAL A 209 -11.45 -13.48 3.17
C VAL A 209 -10.55 -13.09 1.98
N SER A 210 -9.69 -12.08 2.18
CA SER A 210 -8.83 -11.54 1.13
C SER A 210 -7.55 -10.91 1.70
N GLU A 211 -6.68 -11.72 2.25
CA GLU A 211 -5.47 -11.34 2.98
C GLU A 211 -4.53 -10.46 2.13
N LEU A 212 -4.30 -10.83 0.87
CA LEU A 212 -3.47 -10.03 -0.04
C LEU A 212 -4.04 -8.62 -0.24
N THR A 213 -5.34 -8.54 -0.52
CA THR A 213 -6.01 -7.25 -0.73
C THR A 213 -5.98 -6.39 0.53
N MET A 214 -6.24 -7.00 1.69
CA MET A 214 -6.16 -6.32 2.99
C MET A 214 -4.76 -5.74 3.23
N ALA A 215 -3.71 -6.52 3.02
CA ALA A 215 -2.33 -6.06 3.17
C ALA A 215 -1.96 -4.96 2.17
N CYS A 216 -2.40 -5.07 0.90
CA CYS A 216 -2.19 -4.03 -0.11
C CYS A 216 -2.90 -2.71 0.26
N ILE A 217 -4.12 -2.79 0.81
CA ILE A 217 -4.86 -1.61 1.28
C ILE A 217 -4.14 -0.99 2.48
N ALA A 218 -3.67 -1.79 3.44
CA ALA A 218 -2.87 -1.30 4.57
C ALA A 218 -1.59 -0.60 4.10
N ASN A 219 -0.89 -1.17 3.11
CA ASN A 219 0.27 -0.52 2.48
C ASN A 219 -0.11 0.82 1.84
N GLY A 220 -1.24 0.89 1.14
CA GLY A 220 -1.75 2.13 0.53
C GLY A 220 -2.08 3.19 1.58
N MET A 221 -2.67 2.81 2.71
CA MET A 221 -2.94 3.70 3.84
C MET A 221 -1.63 4.26 4.43
N ALA A 222 -0.63 3.41 4.64
CA ALA A 222 0.68 3.84 5.14
C ALA A 222 1.39 4.78 4.16
N LEU A 223 1.31 4.51 2.86
CA LEU A 223 1.85 5.38 1.80
C LEU A 223 1.18 6.76 1.76
N HIS A 224 -0.14 6.80 1.95
CA HIS A 224 -0.87 8.07 2.02
C HIS A 224 -0.40 8.91 3.21
N GLY A 225 -0.06 8.26 4.31
CA GLY A 225 0.34 8.92 5.55
C GLY A 225 -0.86 9.39 6.39
N GLY A 226 -0.57 9.78 7.62
CA GLY A 226 -1.57 10.31 8.55
C GLY A 226 -2.39 9.24 9.29
N VAL A 227 -2.23 7.96 8.96
CA VAL A 227 -2.89 6.83 9.62
C VAL A 227 -1.89 5.75 9.97
N ILE A 228 -2.20 4.95 10.98
CA ILE A 228 -1.42 3.80 11.44
C ILE A 228 -2.24 2.55 11.12
N PRO A 229 -1.95 1.84 10.03
CA PRO A 229 -2.68 0.64 9.66
C PRO A 229 -2.15 -0.58 10.40
N ALA A 230 -3.08 -1.39 10.94
CA ALA A 230 -2.81 -2.73 11.44
C ALA A 230 -3.78 -3.72 10.80
N CYS A 231 -3.34 -4.92 10.47
CA CYS A 231 -4.21 -5.93 9.87
C CYS A 231 -3.91 -7.34 10.41
N GLY A 232 -4.99 -8.05 10.72
CA GLY A 232 -4.97 -9.33 11.40
C GLY A 232 -5.46 -10.50 10.55
N THR A 233 -4.82 -11.65 10.74
CA THR A 233 -5.25 -12.96 10.25
C THR A 233 -4.54 -14.07 11.04
N PHE A 234 -4.77 -15.34 10.68
CA PHE A 234 -3.99 -16.46 11.22
C PHE A 234 -2.61 -16.51 10.56
N PHE A 235 -1.62 -17.00 11.31
CA PHE A 235 -0.24 -17.01 10.85
C PHE A 235 -0.03 -17.84 9.58
N VAL A 236 -0.71 -18.96 9.44
CA VAL A 236 -0.66 -19.78 8.22
C VAL A 236 -1.09 -18.99 6.97
N PHE A 237 -2.04 -18.08 7.11
CA PHE A 237 -2.54 -17.26 5.98
C PHE A 237 -1.62 -16.07 5.64
N SER A 238 -0.53 -15.89 6.39
CA SER A 238 0.56 -14.99 5.98
C SER A 238 1.12 -15.34 4.60
N ASP A 239 0.99 -16.60 4.16
CA ASP A 239 1.35 -17.05 2.82
C ASP A 239 0.69 -16.22 1.72
N TYR A 240 -0.57 -15.85 1.92
CA TYR A 240 -1.30 -15.00 0.97
C TYR A 240 -0.90 -13.53 1.05
N MET A 241 -0.29 -13.08 2.16
CA MET A 241 0.10 -11.69 2.38
C MET A 241 1.55 -11.40 1.98
N LYS A 242 2.42 -12.40 1.90
CA LYS A 242 3.89 -12.25 1.71
C LYS A 242 4.29 -11.26 0.61
N PRO A 243 3.68 -11.25 -0.60
CA PRO A 243 4.05 -10.27 -1.63
C PRO A 243 3.85 -8.83 -1.16
N ALA A 244 2.74 -8.53 -0.49
CA ALA A 244 2.45 -7.20 0.03
C ALA A 244 3.36 -6.83 1.21
N VAL A 245 3.61 -7.77 2.13
CA VAL A 245 4.52 -7.60 3.27
C VAL A 245 5.94 -7.30 2.78
N ARG A 246 6.42 -8.04 1.78
CA ARG A 246 7.72 -7.78 1.15
C ARG A 246 7.81 -6.39 0.54
N LEU A 247 6.75 -5.93 -0.13
CA LEU A 247 6.70 -4.58 -0.69
C LEU A 247 6.69 -3.51 0.40
N ALA A 248 5.94 -3.71 1.49
CA ALA A 248 5.96 -2.81 2.64
C ALA A 248 7.39 -2.65 3.20
N ALA A 249 8.12 -3.76 3.36
CA ALA A 249 9.51 -3.75 3.82
C ALA A 249 10.43 -2.98 2.86
N LEU A 250 10.31 -3.22 1.53
CA LEU A 250 11.10 -2.53 0.51
C LEU A 250 10.82 -1.02 0.44
N MET A 251 9.57 -0.64 0.70
CA MET A 251 9.09 0.75 0.64
C MET A 251 9.20 1.49 1.98
N HIS A 252 9.68 0.84 3.04
CA HIS A 252 9.76 1.40 4.39
C HIS A 252 8.42 1.89 4.93
N LEU A 253 7.39 1.10 4.76
CA LEU A 253 6.07 1.44 5.26
C LEU A 253 5.90 0.97 6.69
N HIS A 254 5.33 1.81 7.53
CA HIS A 254 4.90 1.43 8.87
C HIS A 254 3.52 0.77 8.80
N VAL A 255 3.50 -0.55 8.68
CA VAL A 255 2.29 -1.39 8.72
C VAL A 255 2.46 -2.45 9.79
N ILE A 256 1.45 -2.66 10.61
CA ILE A 256 1.46 -3.66 11.69
C ILE A 256 0.67 -4.88 11.22
N TYR A 257 1.36 -6.00 11.04
CA TYR A 257 0.74 -7.28 10.69
C TYR A 257 0.58 -8.13 11.95
N ILE A 258 -0.64 -8.52 12.27
CA ILE A 258 -1.00 -9.29 13.46
C ILE A 258 -1.33 -10.71 13.02
N TRP A 259 -0.46 -11.66 13.35
CA TRP A 259 -0.63 -13.06 12.99
C TRP A 259 -0.81 -13.93 14.22
N THR A 260 -1.97 -14.51 14.36
CA THR A 260 -2.33 -15.38 15.50
C THR A 260 -2.33 -16.85 15.10
N HIS A 261 -2.60 -17.73 16.03
CA HIS A 261 -2.64 -19.19 15.79
C HIS A 261 -1.29 -19.72 15.26
N ASP A 262 -0.22 -19.37 15.98
CA ASP A 262 1.17 -19.60 15.55
C ASP A 262 1.84 -20.81 16.22
N SER A 263 1.11 -21.59 17.02
CA SER A 263 1.70 -22.61 17.86
C SER A 263 0.97 -23.95 17.82
N PHE A 264 1.58 -24.96 18.45
CA PHE A 264 1.06 -26.31 18.58
C PHE A 264 -0.31 -26.41 19.27
N ARG A 265 -0.80 -25.34 19.91
CA ARG A 265 -2.13 -25.28 20.53
C ARG A 265 -3.24 -24.81 19.58
N VAL A 266 -2.96 -24.74 18.28
CA VAL A 266 -4.00 -24.40 17.28
C VAL A 266 -5.13 -25.44 17.29
N GLY A 267 -4.82 -26.70 17.62
CA GLY A 267 -5.81 -27.70 17.98
C GLY A 267 -6.55 -28.30 16.78
N GLU A 268 -7.87 -28.29 16.85
CA GLU A 268 -8.78 -28.98 15.93
C GLU A 268 -8.84 -28.38 14.52
N ASP A 269 -8.29 -27.22 14.27
CA ASP A 269 -8.28 -26.60 12.94
C ASP A 269 -7.53 -27.42 11.88
N GLY A 270 -6.64 -28.31 12.33
CA GLY A 270 -5.98 -29.29 11.48
C GLY A 270 -4.85 -28.76 10.61
N PRO A 271 -4.33 -29.59 9.68
CA PRO A 271 -3.12 -29.28 8.91
C PRO A 271 -3.20 -28.02 8.05
N THR A 272 -4.39 -27.65 7.60
CA THR A 272 -4.61 -26.46 6.77
C THR A 272 -4.41 -25.14 7.53
N HIS A 273 -4.36 -25.19 8.87
CA HIS A 273 -4.24 -24.04 9.76
C HIS A 273 -2.96 -24.06 10.59
N GLN A 274 -2.08 -25.05 10.40
CA GLN A 274 -0.85 -25.22 11.17
C GLN A 274 0.33 -24.49 10.49
N PRO A 275 0.89 -23.44 11.12
CA PRO A 275 2.07 -22.75 10.60
C PRO A 275 3.34 -23.53 11.02
N VAL A 276 3.88 -24.35 10.13
CA VAL A 276 5.05 -25.19 10.41
C VAL A 276 6.36 -24.48 10.06
N GLU A 277 6.51 -24.08 8.78
CA GLU A 277 7.71 -23.43 8.27
C GLU A 277 7.64 -21.89 8.30
N HIS A 278 6.50 -21.32 8.61
CA HIS A 278 6.20 -19.88 8.54
C HIS A 278 7.12 -19.05 9.43
N GLU A 279 7.42 -19.50 10.64
CA GLU A 279 8.33 -18.80 11.56
C GLU A 279 9.71 -18.62 10.93
N ALA A 280 10.29 -19.67 10.36
CA ALA A 280 11.59 -19.61 9.71
C ALA A 280 11.58 -18.66 8.51
N GLN A 281 10.52 -18.72 7.70
CA GLN A 281 10.38 -17.85 6.52
C GLN A 281 10.27 -16.37 6.92
N ILE A 282 9.50 -16.06 7.94
CA ILE A 282 9.30 -14.68 8.41
C ILE A 282 10.56 -14.15 9.07
N ARG A 283 11.28 -14.97 9.86
CA ARG A 283 12.59 -14.59 10.41
C ARG A 283 13.63 -14.28 9.33
N LEU A 284 13.58 -14.96 8.19
CA LEU A 284 14.42 -14.59 7.05
C LEU A 284 14.10 -13.20 6.51
N MET A 285 12.84 -12.77 6.55
CA MET A 285 12.44 -11.44 6.11
C MET A 285 13.00 -10.31 6.99
N GLU A 286 13.28 -10.55 8.29
CA GLU A 286 13.98 -9.59 9.15
C GLU A 286 15.37 -9.22 8.64
N HIS A 287 16.01 -10.10 7.87
CA HIS A 287 17.32 -9.84 7.29
C HIS A 287 17.28 -9.00 6.02
N LEU A 288 16.07 -8.71 5.50
CA LEU A 288 15.92 -7.79 4.39
C LEU A 288 16.38 -6.39 4.80
N LYS A 289 17.26 -5.85 3.97
CA LYS A 289 17.71 -4.47 4.10
C LYS A 289 17.17 -3.64 2.97
N ASN A 290 16.85 -2.39 3.27
CA ASN A 290 16.49 -1.42 2.26
C ASN A 290 17.72 -0.96 1.44
N HIS A 291 17.49 -0.06 0.48
CA HIS A 291 18.56 0.56 -0.32
C HIS A 291 19.57 1.40 0.49
N ARG A 292 19.28 1.73 1.75
CA ARG A 292 20.18 2.41 2.68
C ARG A 292 20.97 1.43 3.56
N GLY A 293 20.73 0.14 3.42
CA GLY A 293 21.35 -0.88 4.24
C GLY A 293 20.74 -1.06 5.64
N GLU A 294 19.61 -0.41 5.92
CA GLU A 294 18.90 -0.47 7.21
C GLU A 294 17.93 -1.66 7.22
N ARG A 295 17.58 -2.14 8.40
CA ARG A 295 16.51 -3.13 8.55
C ARG A 295 15.18 -2.53 8.12
N SER A 296 14.39 -3.32 7.41
CA SER A 296 13.07 -2.89 6.92
C SER A 296 11.91 -3.52 7.67
N MET A 297 12.19 -4.48 8.52
CA MET A 297 11.17 -5.27 9.21
C MET A 297 11.62 -5.63 10.61
N LEU A 298 10.67 -5.66 11.54
CA LEU A 298 10.83 -6.15 12.89
C LEU A 298 9.83 -7.30 13.13
N VAL A 299 10.29 -8.43 13.62
CA VAL A 299 9.44 -9.58 13.93
C VAL A 299 9.42 -9.81 15.44
N LEU A 300 8.25 -9.72 16.05
CA LEU A 300 8.04 -9.88 17.47
C LEU A 300 7.13 -11.10 17.73
N ARG A 301 7.52 -11.94 18.66
CA ARG A 301 6.74 -13.12 19.06
C ARG A 301 6.70 -13.20 20.59
N PRO A 302 5.76 -12.48 21.23
CA PRO A 302 5.64 -12.45 22.68
C PRO A 302 5.18 -13.80 23.23
N ALA A 303 5.75 -14.22 24.34
CA ALA A 303 5.43 -15.48 25.00
C ALA A 303 4.27 -15.37 26.00
N ASP A 304 4.01 -14.18 26.50
CA ASP A 304 2.97 -13.91 27.51
C ASP A 304 2.30 -12.54 27.33
N GLY A 305 1.43 -12.18 28.27
CA GLY A 305 0.69 -10.92 28.22
C GLY A 305 1.57 -9.68 28.41
N GLU A 306 2.60 -9.74 29.23
CA GLU A 306 3.50 -8.59 29.48
C GLU A 306 4.41 -8.33 28.28
N GLU A 307 4.95 -9.40 27.71
CA GLU A 307 5.69 -9.31 26.44
C GLU A 307 4.80 -8.82 25.30
N THR A 308 3.51 -9.21 25.28
CA THR A 308 2.54 -8.71 24.28
C THR A 308 2.36 -7.19 24.39
N VAL A 309 2.23 -6.66 25.61
CA VAL A 309 2.15 -5.19 25.80
C VAL A 309 3.42 -4.50 25.32
N THR A 310 4.58 -5.07 25.65
CA THR A 310 5.88 -4.54 25.23
C THR A 310 6.05 -4.59 23.71
N ALA A 311 5.64 -5.68 23.08
CA ALA A 311 5.65 -5.83 21.62
C ALA A 311 4.77 -4.78 20.94
N TRP A 312 3.58 -4.52 21.47
CA TRP A 312 2.70 -3.47 20.94
C TRP A 312 3.27 -2.06 21.13
N LYS A 313 3.97 -1.77 22.23
CA LYS A 313 4.67 -0.48 22.41
C LYS A 313 5.72 -0.30 21.32
N LEU A 314 6.56 -1.29 21.10
CA LEU A 314 7.56 -1.27 20.04
C LEU A 314 6.89 -1.13 18.66
N ALA A 315 5.78 -1.83 18.42
CA ALA A 315 5.05 -1.79 17.17
C ALA A 315 4.56 -0.38 16.78
N ILE A 316 4.15 0.39 17.77
CA ILE A 316 3.63 1.75 17.56
C ILE A 316 4.75 2.79 17.48
N GLU A 317 5.85 2.60 18.21
CA GLU A 317 6.95 3.56 18.33
C GLU A 317 7.98 3.42 17.20
N GLU A 318 8.21 2.18 16.73
CA GLU A 318 9.16 1.91 15.66
C GLU A 318 8.52 2.12 14.28
N HIS A 319 9.13 2.95 13.44
CA HIS A 319 8.62 3.26 12.09
C HIS A 319 9.07 2.22 11.04
N LEU A 320 9.04 0.95 11.38
CA LEU A 320 9.34 -0.18 10.50
C LEU A 320 8.06 -0.94 10.13
N SER A 321 8.10 -1.69 9.04
CA SER A 321 7.10 -2.76 8.84
C SER A 321 7.26 -3.77 9.98
N LEU A 322 6.18 -4.05 10.68
CA LEU A 322 6.23 -4.85 11.89
C LEU A 322 5.32 -6.07 11.77
N ILE A 323 5.87 -7.21 12.15
CA ILE A 323 5.13 -8.45 12.27
C ILE A 323 5.05 -8.79 13.76
N HIS A 324 3.83 -8.83 14.26
CA HIS A 324 3.50 -9.30 15.60
C HIS A 324 2.85 -10.67 15.48
N ILE A 325 3.51 -11.69 16.01
CA ILE A 325 3.04 -13.09 15.97
C ILE A 325 2.49 -13.47 17.32
#